data_49f98e5358b1f71ba5c58f9052620bb8
#
_entry.id   49f98e5358b1f71ba5c58f9052620bb8
#
_cell.length_a   1.000
_cell.length_b   1.000
_cell.length_c   1.000
_cell.angle_alpha   90.00
_cell.angle_beta   90.00
_cell.angle_gamma   90.00
#
_symmetry.space_group_name_H-M   'P 1'
#
loop_
_entity.id
_entity.type
_entity.pdbx_description
1 polymer ?
#
loop_
_entity_poly.entity_id
_entity_poly.type
_entity_poly.pdbx_seq_one_letter_code
_entity_poly.pdbx_strand_id
1 'polypeptide(L)'
;MKKESNSGISFFQRYLTVWVIICMLIGIMLGHFLPGMKEALNYLEYAGISIPLAVLIWIMIYPMMMKVDFKSIKNIGKNPKGLFVTWIVNWLIKPFTMYGIASFFFFVVFKTWITPDLATEYLAGAVLLGVAPCTAMVFVWSTLTKGNPAYTVVQVASNDIIILFAFVPIVKFLLGVSNVSVPFQTLFMSVFLFVVIPLAAGIITRLLVVRKKGTEYFEQTFLHKFDSATTVGLLLTLILIFMFQGEVVLDNPLHIILIAVPLIIQTFFIFFLAFGVCRIIRLPYDIAAPAGMIGASNFFELAVAVAVALFGTSSPAALATTVGVLTEVPVMLTLVKIANKLKEKFKYE
;
A
#
# COMPACT_ATOMS: atom_id res chain seq x y z
N MET A 1 27.55 -0.12 29.38
CA MET A 1 26.08 -0.31 29.25
C MET A 1 25.59 0.64 28.17
N LYS A 2 25.45 0.16 26.91
CA LYS A 2 24.81 0.92 25.87
C LYS A 2 23.30 0.88 26.16
N LYS A 3 22.67 2.04 26.33
CA LYS A 3 21.24 2.19 26.36
C LYS A 3 20.71 1.60 25.07
N GLU A 4 19.97 0.49 25.17
CA GLU A 4 19.09 0.04 24.08
C GLU A 4 18.18 1.22 23.76
N SER A 5 18.36 1.77 22.56
CA SER A 5 17.41 2.74 22.02
C SER A 5 16.08 2.01 21.90
N ASN A 6 15.14 2.33 22.77
CA ASN A 6 13.74 2.00 22.58
C ASN A 6 13.33 2.55 21.21
N SER A 7 13.42 1.74 20.16
CA SER A 7 12.78 1.99 18.88
C SER A 7 11.27 1.76 19.04
N GLY A 8 10.67 2.57 19.91
CA GLY A 8 9.24 2.66 20.06
C GLY A 8 8.67 3.20 18.77
N ILE A 9 7.54 2.64 18.33
CA ILE A 9 6.69 3.20 17.29
C ILE A 9 6.60 4.70 17.55
N SER A 10 6.86 5.54 16.53
CA SER A 10 6.73 6.99 16.71
C SER A 10 5.30 7.29 17.16
N PHE A 11 5.10 8.37 17.93
CA PHE A 11 3.77 8.80 18.39
C PHE A 11 2.78 8.86 17.23
N PHE A 12 3.21 9.35 16.08
CA PHE A 12 2.41 9.40 14.87
C PHE A 12 1.96 8.01 14.39
N GLN A 13 2.88 7.07 14.25
CA GLN A 13 2.59 5.70 13.79
C GLN A 13 1.67 4.95 14.77
N ARG A 14 1.80 5.22 16.07
CA ARG A 14 0.95 4.62 17.10
C ARG A 14 -0.51 5.04 16.99
N TYR A 15 -0.76 6.27 16.59
CA TYR A 15 -2.11 6.85 16.46
C TYR A 15 -2.50 7.10 15.00
N LEU A 16 -1.83 6.44 14.05
CA LEU A 16 -2.06 6.66 12.62
C LEU A 16 -3.53 6.52 12.23
N THR A 17 -4.23 5.52 12.74
CA THR A 17 -5.69 5.36 12.50
C THR A 17 -6.49 6.58 12.95
N VAL A 18 -6.16 7.17 14.09
CA VAL A 18 -6.83 8.39 14.59
C VAL A 18 -6.54 9.56 13.67
N TRP A 19 -5.30 9.73 13.25
CA TRP A 19 -4.91 10.77 12.29
C TRP A 19 -5.63 10.64 10.96
N VAL A 20 -5.76 9.41 10.45
CA VAL A 20 -6.49 9.14 9.20
C VAL A 20 -7.97 9.50 9.34
N ILE A 21 -8.62 9.15 10.44
CA ILE A 21 -10.02 9.53 10.71
C ILE A 21 -10.17 11.05 10.81
N ILE A 22 -9.25 11.74 11.49
CA ILE A 22 -9.25 13.21 11.58
C ILE A 22 -9.11 13.83 10.18
N CYS A 23 -8.17 13.34 9.37
CA CYS A 23 -8.00 13.82 7.99
C CYS A 23 -9.23 13.57 7.12
N MET A 24 -9.89 12.42 7.29
CA MET A 24 -11.14 12.12 6.62
C MET A 24 -12.22 13.16 6.98
N LEU A 25 -12.43 13.41 8.27
CA LEU A 25 -13.41 14.39 8.72
C LEU A 25 -13.08 15.80 8.22
N ILE A 26 -11.82 16.24 8.31
CA ILE A 26 -11.36 17.52 7.80
C ILE A 26 -11.59 17.59 6.27
N GLY A 27 -11.21 16.57 5.52
CA GLY A 27 -11.38 16.54 4.08
C GLY A 27 -12.84 16.65 3.67
N ILE A 28 -13.73 15.84 4.29
CA ILE A 28 -15.19 15.90 4.04
C ILE A 28 -15.74 17.29 4.37
N MET A 29 -15.38 17.88 5.50
CA MET A 29 -15.81 19.22 5.90
C MET A 29 -15.35 20.27 4.88
N LEU A 30 -14.07 20.24 4.48
CA LEU A 30 -13.55 21.16 3.47
C LEU A 30 -14.29 21.01 2.13
N GLY A 31 -14.54 19.77 1.69
CA GLY A 31 -15.27 19.52 0.45
C GLY A 31 -16.72 19.98 0.48
N HIS A 32 -17.38 19.90 1.64
CA HIS A 32 -18.76 20.33 1.81
C HIS A 32 -18.89 21.85 1.97
N PHE A 33 -18.05 22.47 2.81
CA PHE A 33 -18.16 23.92 3.12
C PHE A 33 -17.42 24.83 2.14
N LEU A 34 -16.44 24.31 1.39
CA LEU A 34 -15.62 25.09 0.46
C LEU A 34 -15.63 24.50 -0.97
N PRO A 35 -16.79 24.42 -1.65
CA PRO A 35 -16.89 23.85 -2.99
C PRO A 35 -15.97 24.55 -4.01
N GLY A 36 -15.76 25.86 -3.90
CA GLY A 36 -14.83 26.59 -4.75
C GLY A 36 -13.38 26.12 -4.67
N MET A 37 -12.97 25.47 -3.57
CA MET A 37 -11.66 24.88 -3.46
C MET A 37 -11.52 23.59 -4.29
N LYS A 38 -12.59 22.79 -4.39
CA LYS A 38 -12.63 21.64 -5.32
C LYS A 38 -12.48 22.10 -6.76
N GLU A 39 -13.23 23.14 -7.15
CA GLU A 39 -13.16 23.73 -8.49
C GLU A 39 -11.75 24.25 -8.80
N ALA A 40 -11.15 25.01 -7.89
CA ALA A 40 -9.80 25.53 -8.05
C ALA A 40 -8.74 24.42 -8.21
N LEU A 41 -8.89 23.31 -7.49
CA LEU A 41 -7.99 22.17 -7.60
C LEU A 41 -8.23 21.37 -8.89
N ASN A 42 -9.47 21.29 -9.39
CA ASN A 42 -9.79 20.67 -10.68
C ASN A 42 -9.19 21.45 -11.86
N TYR A 43 -9.05 22.78 -11.77
CA TYR A 43 -8.30 23.56 -12.78
C TYR A 43 -6.81 23.15 -12.88
N LEU A 44 -6.25 22.55 -11.83
CA LEU A 44 -4.88 22.04 -11.80
C LEU A 44 -4.81 20.55 -12.21
N GLU A 45 -5.78 20.08 -12.98
CA GLU A 45 -5.79 18.74 -13.58
C GLU A 45 -5.21 18.80 -15.00
N TYR A 46 -4.30 17.88 -15.31
CA TYR A 46 -3.73 17.75 -16.64
C TYR A 46 -3.78 16.28 -17.07
N ALA A 47 -4.39 16.03 -18.22
CA ALA A 47 -4.54 14.69 -18.80
C ALA A 47 -5.19 13.65 -17.85
N GLY A 48 -6.18 14.06 -17.05
CA GLY A 48 -6.87 13.21 -16.08
C GLY A 48 -6.10 13.01 -14.77
N ILE A 49 -4.97 13.72 -14.57
CA ILE A 49 -4.15 13.61 -13.37
C ILE A 49 -4.22 14.92 -12.59
N SER A 50 -4.71 14.87 -11.35
CA SER A 50 -4.65 16.00 -10.43
C SER A 50 -3.19 16.28 -10.05
N ILE A 51 -2.66 17.44 -10.49
CA ILE A 51 -1.27 17.83 -10.20
C ILE A 51 -1.00 17.94 -8.70
N PRO A 52 -1.86 18.58 -7.87
CA PRO A 52 -1.65 18.62 -6.43
C PRO A 52 -1.55 17.24 -5.80
N LEU A 53 -2.43 16.31 -6.19
CA LEU A 53 -2.41 14.94 -5.70
C LEU A 53 -1.13 14.22 -6.14
N ALA A 54 -0.74 14.36 -7.41
CA ALA A 54 0.48 13.78 -7.94
C ALA A 54 1.74 14.24 -7.18
N VAL A 55 1.82 15.54 -6.88
CA VAL A 55 2.94 16.10 -6.09
C VAL A 55 2.97 15.51 -4.67
N LEU A 56 1.83 15.41 -4.00
CA LEU A 56 1.76 14.82 -2.66
C LEU A 56 2.15 13.35 -2.67
N ILE A 57 1.67 12.57 -3.65
CA ILE A 57 2.05 11.17 -3.83
C ILE A 57 3.56 11.04 -4.08
N TRP A 58 4.14 11.93 -4.87
CA TRP A 58 5.60 11.94 -5.09
C TRP A 58 6.38 12.26 -3.82
N ILE A 59 5.92 13.21 -3.00
CA ILE A 59 6.53 13.52 -1.70
C ILE A 59 6.52 12.28 -0.78
N MET A 60 5.52 11.42 -0.91
CA MET A 60 5.42 10.17 -0.15
C MET A 60 6.31 9.06 -0.74
N ILE A 61 6.18 8.80 -2.03
CA ILE A 61 6.83 7.65 -2.70
C ILE A 61 8.33 7.85 -2.84
N TYR A 62 8.80 9.04 -3.18
CA TYR A 62 10.21 9.29 -3.44
C TYR A 62 11.15 8.92 -2.27
N PRO A 63 10.89 9.30 -1.01
CA PRO A 63 11.72 8.87 0.12
C PRO A 63 11.70 7.36 0.34
N MET A 64 10.59 6.70 0.02
CA MET A 64 10.46 5.26 0.12
C MET A 64 11.33 4.56 -0.93
N MET A 65 11.33 5.06 -2.16
CA MET A 65 12.16 4.53 -3.25
C MET A 65 13.67 4.71 -3.00
N MET A 66 14.07 5.72 -2.24
CA MET A 66 15.46 5.86 -1.80
C MET A 66 15.91 4.76 -0.83
N LYS A 67 14.99 4.14 -0.08
CA LYS A 67 15.30 3.04 0.85
C LYS A 67 15.59 1.72 0.13
N VAL A 68 15.22 1.60 -1.15
CA VAL A 68 15.43 0.39 -1.95
C VAL A 68 16.92 0.18 -2.18
N ASP A 69 17.43 -0.98 -1.73
CA ASP A 69 18.83 -1.37 -1.92
C ASP A 69 18.98 -2.57 -2.85
N PHE A 70 19.20 -2.28 -4.12
CA PHE A 70 19.40 -3.33 -5.14
C PHE A 70 20.67 -4.15 -4.94
N LYS A 71 21.66 -3.65 -4.18
CA LYS A 71 22.86 -4.43 -3.87
C LYS A 71 22.52 -5.59 -2.91
N SER A 72 21.54 -5.41 -2.05
CA SER A 72 21.10 -6.46 -1.14
C SER A 72 20.42 -7.63 -1.85
N ILE A 73 19.91 -7.43 -3.08
CA ILE A 73 19.36 -8.50 -3.93
C ILE A 73 20.40 -9.57 -4.24
N LYS A 74 21.69 -9.22 -4.29
CA LYS A 74 22.77 -10.21 -4.43
C LYS A 74 22.84 -11.20 -3.26
N ASN A 75 22.24 -10.88 -2.12
CA ASN A 75 22.17 -11.75 -0.93
C ASN A 75 20.96 -12.71 -0.96
N ILE A 76 20.17 -12.74 -2.04
CA ILE A 76 19.03 -13.66 -2.24
C ILE A 76 19.39 -15.13 -1.98
N GLY A 77 20.64 -15.51 -2.28
CA GLY A 77 21.11 -16.90 -2.11
C GLY A 77 21.08 -17.46 -0.70
N LYS A 78 20.93 -16.63 0.35
CA LYS A 78 20.98 -17.11 1.73
C LYS A 78 19.67 -17.72 2.25
N ASN A 79 18.50 -17.28 1.73
CA ASN A 79 17.18 -17.84 2.10
C ASN A 79 16.17 -17.71 0.94
N PRO A 80 16.38 -18.41 -0.18
CA PRO A 80 15.54 -18.26 -1.37
C PRO A 80 14.09 -18.71 -1.12
N LYS A 81 13.87 -19.72 -0.26
CA LYS A 81 12.53 -20.27 0.01
C LYS A 81 11.55 -19.23 0.51
N GLY A 82 11.97 -18.35 1.43
CA GLY A 82 11.10 -17.29 1.95
C GLY A 82 10.72 -16.26 0.87
N LEU A 83 11.67 -15.92 -0.01
CA LEU A 83 11.43 -15.01 -1.13
C LEU A 83 10.41 -15.59 -2.10
N PHE A 84 10.58 -16.87 -2.49
CA PHE A 84 9.64 -17.57 -3.38
C PHE A 84 8.23 -17.61 -2.80
N VAL A 85 8.07 -17.91 -1.50
CA VAL A 85 6.75 -17.89 -0.84
C VAL A 85 6.10 -16.53 -1.00
N THR A 86 6.82 -15.46 -0.70
CA THR A 86 6.26 -14.11 -0.76
C THR A 86 5.96 -13.69 -2.21
N TRP A 87 6.82 -14.03 -3.18
CA TRP A 87 6.56 -13.73 -4.58
C TRP A 87 5.32 -14.46 -5.12
N ILE A 88 5.18 -15.75 -4.82
CA ILE A 88 3.99 -16.53 -5.21
C ILE A 88 2.74 -15.94 -4.57
N VAL A 89 2.80 -15.65 -3.27
CA VAL A 89 1.66 -15.07 -2.56
C VAL A 89 1.30 -13.70 -3.12
N ASN A 90 2.26 -12.81 -3.32
CA ASN A 90 2.00 -11.44 -3.75
C ASN A 90 1.53 -11.32 -5.21
N TRP A 91 2.04 -12.17 -6.10
CA TRP A 91 1.85 -11.97 -7.54
C TRP A 91 0.94 -13.02 -8.18
N LEU A 92 0.84 -14.23 -7.60
CA LEU A 92 -0.02 -15.28 -8.14
C LEU A 92 -1.26 -15.57 -7.29
N ILE A 93 -1.26 -15.26 -5.99
CA ILE A 93 -2.39 -15.60 -5.11
C ILE A 93 -3.18 -14.35 -4.74
N LYS A 94 -2.51 -13.34 -4.19
CA LYS A 94 -3.14 -12.14 -3.63
C LYS A 94 -4.05 -11.39 -4.62
N PRO A 95 -3.62 -11.09 -5.87
CA PRO A 95 -4.49 -10.39 -6.83
C PRO A 95 -5.78 -11.14 -7.13
N PHE A 96 -5.67 -12.45 -7.37
CA PHE A 96 -6.81 -13.28 -7.75
C PHE A 96 -7.75 -13.54 -6.56
N THR A 97 -7.22 -13.70 -5.37
CA THR A 97 -8.05 -13.85 -4.16
C THR A 97 -8.70 -12.54 -3.76
N MET A 98 -8.05 -11.38 -3.96
CA MET A 98 -8.69 -10.08 -3.80
C MET A 98 -9.87 -9.94 -4.76
N TYR A 99 -9.65 -10.23 -6.04
CA TYR A 99 -10.72 -10.21 -7.04
C TYR A 99 -11.87 -11.14 -6.63
N GLY A 100 -11.58 -12.39 -6.26
CA GLY A 100 -12.61 -13.39 -5.90
C GLY A 100 -13.40 -12.99 -4.65
N ILE A 101 -12.71 -12.59 -3.57
CA ILE A 101 -13.35 -12.16 -2.31
C ILE A 101 -14.18 -10.90 -2.53
N ALA A 102 -13.60 -9.87 -3.16
CA ALA A 102 -14.32 -8.63 -3.43
C ALA A 102 -15.53 -8.85 -4.34
N SER A 103 -15.39 -9.63 -5.41
CA SER A 103 -16.50 -10.01 -6.29
C SER A 103 -17.61 -10.73 -5.52
N PHE A 104 -17.27 -11.72 -4.70
CA PHE A 104 -18.25 -12.44 -3.90
C PHE A 104 -19.03 -11.50 -2.98
N PHE A 105 -18.34 -10.61 -2.27
CA PHE A 105 -19.02 -9.68 -1.36
C PHE A 105 -19.85 -8.65 -2.12
N PHE A 106 -19.32 -7.99 -3.15
CA PHE A 106 -20.03 -6.91 -3.83
C PHE A 106 -21.19 -7.39 -4.69
N PHE A 107 -21.04 -8.52 -5.39
CA PHE A 107 -22.09 -9.00 -6.32
C PHE A 107 -23.03 -10.05 -5.73
N VAL A 108 -22.66 -10.70 -4.62
CA VAL A 108 -23.49 -11.75 -4.01
C VAL A 108 -24.00 -11.32 -2.65
N VAL A 109 -23.11 -11.00 -1.70
CA VAL A 109 -23.49 -10.71 -0.32
C VAL A 109 -24.17 -9.34 -0.20
N PHE A 110 -23.60 -8.31 -0.85
CA PHE A 110 -24.05 -6.92 -0.74
C PHE A 110 -24.91 -6.43 -1.89
N LYS A 111 -25.38 -7.34 -2.77
CA LYS A 111 -26.18 -6.99 -3.97
C LYS A 111 -27.47 -6.20 -3.68
N THR A 112 -27.96 -6.25 -2.44
CA THR A 112 -29.17 -5.51 -2.01
C THR A 112 -28.86 -4.08 -1.56
N TRP A 113 -27.60 -3.80 -1.23
CA TRP A 113 -27.14 -2.50 -0.73
C TRP A 113 -26.30 -1.72 -1.74
N ILE A 114 -25.72 -2.41 -2.72
CA ILE A 114 -24.82 -1.83 -3.73
C ILE A 114 -25.39 -2.11 -5.10
N THR A 115 -25.52 -1.07 -5.94
CA THR A 115 -25.91 -1.24 -7.34
C THR A 115 -24.82 -1.96 -8.14
N PRO A 116 -25.13 -2.68 -9.21
CA PRO A 116 -24.13 -3.40 -10.03
C PRO A 116 -23.01 -2.49 -10.55
N ASP A 117 -23.32 -1.25 -10.92
CA ASP A 117 -22.34 -0.28 -11.41
C ASP A 117 -21.35 0.11 -10.30
N LEU A 118 -21.85 0.45 -9.10
CA LEU A 118 -21.02 0.74 -7.93
C LEU A 118 -20.20 -0.48 -7.50
N ALA A 119 -20.79 -1.68 -7.55
CA ALA A 119 -20.07 -2.92 -7.24
C ALA A 119 -18.86 -3.13 -8.17
N THR A 120 -19.04 -2.82 -9.45
CA THR A 120 -17.97 -2.92 -10.47
C THR A 120 -16.85 -1.91 -10.20
N GLU A 121 -17.19 -0.68 -9.86
CA GLU A 121 -16.19 0.34 -9.54
C GLU A 121 -15.47 0.04 -8.21
N TYR A 122 -16.18 -0.42 -7.16
CA TYR A 122 -15.54 -0.85 -5.91
C TYR A 122 -14.63 -2.04 -6.11
N LEU A 123 -15.03 -2.99 -6.97
CA LEU A 123 -14.20 -4.12 -7.35
C LEU A 123 -12.92 -3.63 -8.05
N ALA A 124 -13.02 -2.65 -8.95
CA ALA A 124 -11.86 -2.08 -9.60
C ALA A 124 -10.86 -1.48 -8.60
N GLY A 125 -11.34 -0.70 -7.63
CA GLY A 125 -10.49 -0.15 -6.57
C GLY A 125 -9.87 -1.24 -5.68
N ALA A 126 -10.63 -2.26 -5.30
CA ALA A 126 -10.13 -3.40 -4.52
C ALA A 126 -9.04 -4.18 -5.27
N VAL A 127 -9.22 -4.40 -6.58
CA VAL A 127 -8.21 -5.05 -7.45
C VAL A 127 -6.93 -4.22 -7.49
N LEU A 128 -7.02 -2.91 -7.69
CA LEU A 128 -5.84 -2.04 -7.69
C LEU A 128 -5.05 -2.14 -6.38
N LEU A 129 -5.73 -2.20 -5.23
CA LEU A 129 -5.09 -2.44 -3.93
C LEU A 129 -4.43 -3.81 -3.87
N GLY A 130 -5.14 -4.86 -4.30
CA GLY A 130 -4.70 -6.25 -4.18
C GLY A 130 -3.52 -6.62 -5.06
N VAL A 131 -3.27 -5.88 -6.15
CA VAL A 131 -2.19 -6.20 -7.10
C VAL A 131 -0.84 -5.65 -6.65
N ALA A 132 -0.79 -4.58 -5.88
CA ALA A 132 0.47 -3.96 -5.49
C ALA A 132 0.84 -4.28 -4.02
N PRO A 133 1.94 -5.01 -3.76
CA PRO A 133 2.45 -5.20 -2.41
C PRO A 133 3.08 -3.91 -1.87
N CYS A 134 2.91 -3.65 -0.57
CA CYS A 134 3.44 -2.46 0.09
C CYS A 134 4.97 -2.42 0.10
N THR A 135 5.54 -1.22 -0.04
CA THR A 135 7.00 -1.00 -0.05
C THR A 135 7.49 -0.23 1.18
N ALA A 136 6.64 0.55 1.83
CA ALA A 136 7.03 1.47 2.90
C ALA A 136 6.68 1.00 4.30
N MET A 137 5.39 0.81 4.56
CA MET A 137 4.90 0.43 5.89
C MET A 137 5.36 -0.97 6.30
N VAL A 138 5.74 -1.78 5.36
CA VAL A 138 6.29 -3.12 5.54
C VAL A 138 7.52 -3.13 6.47
N PHE A 139 8.38 -2.12 6.42
CA PHE A 139 9.52 -2.01 7.34
C PHE A 139 9.07 -1.83 8.79
N VAL A 140 8.00 -1.06 9.00
CA VAL A 140 7.40 -0.87 10.33
C VAL A 140 6.83 -2.19 10.83
N TRP A 141 6.02 -2.86 10.00
CA TRP A 141 5.41 -4.14 10.36
C TRP A 141 6.44 -5.24 10.64
N SER A 142 7.49 -5.30 9.81
CA SER A 142 8.60 -6.23 10.01
C SER A 142 9.34 -5.97 11.33
N THR A 143 9.63 -4.70 11.64
CA THR A 143 10.28 -4.33 12.91
C THR A 143 9.42 -4.69 14.11
N LEU A 144 8.12 -4.41 14.07
CA LEU A 144 7.17 -4.72 15.16
C LEU A 144 6.99 -6.22 15.40
N THR A 145 7.15 -7.03 14.36
CA THR A 145 7.14 -8.49 14.47
C THR A 145 8.53 -9.09 14.74
N LYS A 146 9.56 -8.26 14.99
CA LYS A 146 10.94 -8.71 15.17
C LYS A 146 11.44 -9.55 13.98
N GLY A 147 11.04 -9.16 12.79
CA GLY A 147 11.47 -9.78 11.54
C GLY A 147 12.91 -9.42 11.18
N ASN A 148 13.48 -10.19 10.26
CA ASN A 148 14.83 -9.97 9.75
C ASN A 148 14.87 -8.75 8.82
N PRO A 149 15.58 -7.66 9.18
CA PRO A 149 15.62 -6.44 8.37
C PRO A 149 16.25 -6.66 7.00
N ALA A 150 17.31 -7.47 6.91
CA ALA A 150 17.98 -7.75 5.65
C ALA A 150 17.06 -8.50 4.68
N TYR A 151 16.30 -9.48 5.18
CA TYR A 151 15.28 -10.17 4.40
C TYR A 151 14.19 -9.20 3.92
N THR A 152 13.70 -8.32 4.78
CA THR A 152 12.66 -7.35 4.44
C THR A 152 13.12 -6.41 3.33
N VAL A 153 14.35 -5.88 3.39
CA VAL A 153 14.93 -5.03 2.34
C VAL A 153 15.00 -5.74 1.00
N VAL A 154 15.48 -7.00 0.99
CA VAL A 154 15.57 -7.79 -0.24
C VAL A 154 14.19 -8.04 -0.84
N GLN A 155 13.22 -8.34 0.01
CA GLN A 155 11.85 -8.63 -0.39
C GLN A 155 11.17 -7.40 -1.01
N VAL A 156 11.30 -6.25 -0.37
CA VAL A 156 10.79 -4.97 -0.90
C VAL A 156 11.45 -4.66 -2.25
N ALA A 157 12.77 -4.67 -2.32
CA ALA A 157 13.50 -4.36 -3.54
C ALA A 157 13.12 -5.30 -4.71
N SER A 158 12.90 -6.59 -4.43
CA SER A 158 12.47 -7.54 -5.45
C SER A 158 11.02 -7.31 -5.89
N ASN A 159 10.12 -6.98 -4.98
CA ASN A 159 8.73 -6.63 -5.31
C ASN A 159 8.66 -5.35 -6.15
N ASP A 160 9.49 -4.34 -5.86
CA ASP A 160 9.56 -3.10 -6.64
C ASP A 160 10.04 -3.32 -8.09
N ILE A 161 10.90 -4.33 -8.32
CA ILE A 161 11.25 -4.74 -9.67
C ILE A 161 10.08 -5.46 -10.34
N ILE A 162 9.44 -6.41 -9.64
CA ILE A 162 8.36 -7.20 -10.21
C ILE A 162 7.15 -6.31 -10.55
N ILE A 163 6.85 -5.28 -9.75
CA ILE A 163 5.73 -4.36 -10.01
C ILE A 163 5.84 -3.68 -11.38
N LEU A 164 7.05 -3.38 -11.85
CA LEU A 164 7.27 -2.74 -13.14
C LEU A 164 6.76 -3.58 -14.33
N PHE A 165 6.76 -4.89 -14.18
CA PHE A 165 6.40 -5.82 -15.26
C PHE A 165 5.05 -6.52 -15.01
N ALA A 166 4.70 -6.80 -13.75
CA ALA A 166 3.55 -7.61 -13.40
C ALA A 166 2.28 -6.80 -13.12
N PHE A 167 2.38 -5.58 -12.60
CA PHE A 167 1.23 -4.79 -12.20
C PHE A 167 0.27 -4.53 -13.35
N VAL A 168 0.76 -3.97 -14.45
CA VAL A 168 -0.08 -3.61 -15.61
C VAL A 168 -0.79 -4.81 -16.23
N PRO A 169 -0.11 -5.93 -16.55
CA PRO A 169 -0.77 -7.11 -17.09
C PRO A 169 -1.83 -7.70 -16.16
N ILE A 170 -1.53 -7.82 -14.85
CA ILE A 170 -2.46 -8.40 -13.88
C ILE A 170 -3.70 -7.52 -13.71
N VAL A 171 -3.53 -6.20 -13.53
CA VAL A 171 -4.64 -5.26 -13.42
C VAL A 171 -5.51 -5.29 -14.68
N LYS A 172 -4.90 -5.22 -15.87
CA LYS A 172 -5.62 -5.26 -17.12
C LYS A 172 -6.41 -6.56 -17.29
N PHE A 173 -5.83 -7.69 -16.92
CA PHE A 173 -6.49 -8.99 -16.96
C PHE A 173 -7.70 -9.02 -16.02
N LEU A 174 -7.52 -8.70 -14.74
CA LEU A 174 -8.57 -8.79 -13.72
C LEU A 174 -9.71 -7.79 -13.97
N LEU A 175 -9.39 -6.55 -14.35
CA LEU A 175 -10.41 -5.56 -14.69
C LEU A 175 -11.12 -5.91 -16.00
N GLY A 176 -10.41 -6.49 -16.97
CA GLY A 176 -11.00 -7.00 -18.21
C GLY A 176 -12.03 -8.10 -17.98
N VAL A 177 -11.79 -9.00 -17.02
CA VAL A 177 -12.76 -10.03 -16.61
C VAL A 177 -14.03 -9.41 -16.04
N SER A 178 -13.92 -8.24 -15.41
CA SER A 178 -15.07 -7.48 -14.84
C SER A 178 -15.73 -6.55 -15.87
N ASN A 179 -15.40 -6.63 -17.17
CA ASN A 179 -15.84 -5.72 -18.22
C ASN A 179 -15.49 -4.23 -17.95
N VAL A 180 -14.51 -3.96 -17.10
CA VAL A 180 -13.99 -2.62 -16.90
C VAL A 180 -12.96 -2.32 -17.97
N SER A 181 -13.31 -1.41 -18.89
CA SER A 181 -12.37 -0.97 -19.93
C SER A 181 -11.30 -0.07 -19.34
N VAL A 182 -10.08 -0.58 -19.29
CA VAL A 182 -8.93 0.19 -18.81
C VAL A 182 -7.96 0.43 -19.96
N PRO A 183 -7.75 1.70 -20.38
CA PRO A 183 -6.78 2.02 -21.39
C PRO A 183 -5.38 1.59 -20.95
N PHE A 184 -4.74 0.72 -21.72
CA PHE A 184 -3.38 0.23 -21.42
C PHE A 184 -2.39 1.39 -21.28
N GLN A 185 -2.53 2.39 -22.14
CA GLN A 185 -1.64 3.56 -22.12
C GLN A 185 -1.74 4.34 -20.81
N THR A 186 -2.95 4.59 -20.29
CA THR A 186 -3.16 5.31 -19.00
C THR A 186 -2.59 4.51 -17.85
N LEU A 187 -2.82 3.19 -17.82
CA LEU A 187 -2.31 2.31 -16.78
C LEU A 187 -0.77 2.25 -16.81
N PHE A 188 -0.18 2.12 -17.99
CA PHE A 188 1.27 2.12 -18.16
C PHE A 188 1.88 3.46 -17.76
N MET A 189 1.29 4.57 -18.20
CA MET A 189 1.75 5.93 -17.84
C MET A 189 1.65 6.18 -16.34
N SER A 190 0.62 5.67 -15.66
CA SER A 190 0.50 5.77 -14.20
C SER A 190 1.65 5.04 -13.49
N VAL A 191 1.96 3.81 -13.90
CA VAL A 191 3.11 3.07 -13.33
C VAL A 191 4.43 3.80 -13.66
N PHE A 192 4.58 4.29 -14.87
CA PHE A 192 5.77 5.04 -15.26
C PHE A 192 5.95 6.30 -14.40
N LEU A 193 4.88 7.08 -14.24
CA LEU A 193 4.92 8.33 -13.48
C LEU A 193 5.08 8.11 -11.96
N PHE A 194 4.37 7.14 -11.39
CA PHE A 194 4.32 6.97 -9.94
C PHE A 194 5.25 5.88 -9.38
N VAL A 195 5.86 5.06 -10.24
CA VAL A 195 6.81 4.03 -9.80
C VAL A 195 8.16 4.21 -10.48
N VAL A 196 8.22 4.19 -11.82
CA VAL A 196 9.51 4.19 -12.55
C VAL A 196 10.31 5.46 -12.26
N ILE A 197 9.70 6.63 -12.43
CA ILE A 197 10.40 7.92 -12.24
C ILE A 197 10.85 8.12 -10.77
N PRO A 198 9.98 7.95 -9.73
CA PRO A 198 10.42 8.06 -8.35
C PRO A 198 11.49 7.05 -7.97
N LEU A 199 11.39 5.81 -8.48
CA LEU A 199 12.39 4.77 -8.25
C LEU A 199 13.74 5.15 -8.84
N ALA A 200 13.76 5.57 -10.11
CA ALA A 200 15.00 6.03 -10.77
C ALA A 200 15.62 7.23 -10.03
N ALA A 201 14.81 8.23 -9.67
CA ALA A 201 15.25 9.38 -8.90
C ALA A 201 15.79 8.96 -7.51
N GLY A 202 15.11 8.04 -6.82
CA GLY A 202 15.53 7.50 -5.52
C GLY A 202 16.87 6.78 -5.61
N ILE A 203 17.06 5.92 -6.61
CA ILE A 203 18.31 5.20 -6.86
C ILE A 203 19.45 6.18 -7.14
N ILE A 204 19.24 7.14 -8.03
CA ILE A 204 20.24 8.15 -8.38
C ILE A 204 20.65 8.94 -7.14
N THR A 205 19.69 9.40 -6.35
CA THR A 205 19.94 10.15 -5.12
C THR A 205 20.71 9.29 -4.10
N ARG A 206 20.30 8.05 -3.88
CA ARG A 206 21.02 7.11 -3.01
C ARG A 206 22.47 6.94 -3.44
N LEU A 207 22.71 6.67 -4.73
CA LEU A 207 24.05 6.48 -5.28
C LEU A 207 24.92 7.73 -5.09
N LEU A 208 24.38 8.91 -5.38
CA LEU A 208 25.12 10.17 -5.26
C LEU A 208 25.45 10.51 -3.81
N VAL A 209 24.49 10.36 -2.89
CA VAL A 209 24.73 10.68 -1.47
C VAL A 209 25.66 9.66 -0.83
N VAL A 210 25.46 8.36 -1.08
CA VAL A 210 26.33 7.30 -0.56
C VAL A 210 27.75 7.46 -1.08
N ARG A 211 27.93 7.81 -2.36
CA ARG A 211 29.27 8.05 -2.94
C ARG A 211 29.98 9.24 -2.30
N LYS A 212 29.22 10.31 -1.93
CA LYS A 212 29.82 11.55 -1.41
C LYS A 212 30.01 11.53 0.10
N LYS A 213 29.08 10.91 0.85
CA LYS A 213 29.03 10.99 2.33
C LYS A 213 28.98 9.65 3.06
N GLY A 214 28.95 8.54 2.31
CA GLY A 214 28.89 7.20 2.88
C GLY A 214 27.48 6.71 3.20
N THR A 215 27.38 5.39 3.38
CA THR A 215 26.09 4.69 3.65
C THR A 215 25.52 5.07 5.00
N GLU A 216 26.36 5.21 6.03
CA GLU A 216 25.94 5.54 7.39
C GLU A 216 25.26 6.93 7.45
N TYR A 217 25.86 7.94 6.82
CA TYR A 217 25.25 9.27 6.71
C TYR A 217 23.92 9.22 5.96
N PHE A 218 23.85 8.42 4.88
CA PHE A 218 22.63 8.28 4.11
C PHE A 218 21.50 7.69 4.96
N GLU A 219 21.75 6.60 5.66
CA GLU A 219 20.72 5.88 6.43
C GLU A 219 20.34 6.59 7.73
N GLN A 220 21.33 7.12 8.47
CA GLN A 220 21.08 7.70 9.79
C GLN A 220 20.73 9.19 9.77
N THR A 221 21.11 9.93 8.73
CA THR A 221 20.91 11.38 8.70
C THR A 221 20.08 11.84 7.52
N PHE A 222 20.42 11.38 6.31
CA PHE A 222 19.80 11.90 5.10
C PHE A 222 18.34 11.43 4.95
N LEU A 223 18.07 10.14 5.12
CA LEU A 223 16.72 9.59 5.02
C LEU A 223 15.77 10.16 6.06
N HIS A 224 16.25 10.36 7.30
CA HIS A 224 15.41 10.90 8.39
C HIS A 224 14.90 12.32 8.14
N LYS A 225 15.55 13.09 7.25
CA LYS A 225 15.04 14.43 6.86
C LYS A 225 13.71 14.36 6.12
N PHE A 226 13.39 13.23 5.51
CA PHE A 226 12.17 13.02 4.74
C PHE A 226 11.04 12.35 5.54
N ASP A 227 11.29 11.88 6.76
CA ASP A 227 10.27 11.19 7.56
C ASP A 227 9.05 12.09 7.83
N SER A 228 9.31 13.36 8.18
CA SER A 228 8.23 14.35 8.38
C SER A 228 7.53 14.70 7.07
N ALA A 229 8.26 14.85 5.97
CA ALA A 229 7.68 15.16 4.66
C ALA A 229 6.76 14.03 4.17
N THR A 230 7.18 12.77 4.31
CA THR A 230 6.35 11.59 3.99
C THR A 230 5.06 11.57 4.82
N THR A 231 5.17 11.84 6.12
CA THR A 231 4.02 11.88 7.04
C THR A 231 3.04 13.00 6.67
N VAL A 232 3.53 14.22 6.45
CA VAL A 232 2.71 15.37 6.05
C VAL A 232 2.10 15.11 4.66
N GLY A 233 2.87 14.58 3.72
CA GLY A 233 2.38 14.18 2.41
C GLY A 233 1.20 13.20 2.50
N LEU A 234 1.30 12.18 3.35
CA LEU A 234 0.22 11.23 3.60
C LEU A 234 -1.04 11.92 4.12
N LEU A 235 -0.92 12.73 5.17
CA LEU A 235 -2.07 13.40 5.77
C LEU A 235 -2.75 14.37 4.79
N LEU A 236 -1.97 15.16 4.05
CA LEU A 236 -2.50 16.06 3.04
C LEU A 236 -3.15 15.32 1.88
N THR A 237 -2.56 14.21 1.44
CA THR A 237 -3.16 13.33 0.41
C THR A 237 -4.53 12.82 0.86
N LEU A 238 -4.64 12.35 2.10
CA LEU A 238 -5.90 11.88 2.65
C LEU A 238 -6.95 13.00 2.73
N ILE A 239 -6.58 14.17 3.25
CA ILE A 239 -7.47 15.34 3.30
C ILE A 239 -7.96 15.67 1.89
N LEU A 240 -7.07 15.72 0.91
CA LEU A 240 -7.40 16.06 -0.46
C LEU A 240 -8.34 15.04 -1.12
N ILE A 241 -8.06 13.74 -0.94
CA ILE A 241 -8.91 12.68 -1.48
C ILE A 241 -10.31 12.72 -0.85
N PHE A 242 -10.40 12.81 0.48
CA PHE A 242 -11.69 12.89 1.16
C PHE A 242 -12.43 14.20 0.89
N MET A 243 -11.74 15.26 0.56
CA MET A 243 -12.36 16.49 0.09
C MET A 243 -13.08 16.29 -1.25
N PHE A 244 -12.48 15.56 -2.19
CA PHE A 244 -13.14 15.22 -3.46
C PHE A 244 -14.26 14.21 -3.31
N GLN A 245 -14.14 13.28 -2.36
CA GLN A 245 -15.09 12.18 -2.16
C GLN A 245 -16.12 12.44 -1.06
N GLY A 246 -16.10 13.63 -0.46
CA GLY A 246 -16.95 13.97 0.70
C GLY A 246 -18.44 13.75 0.45
N GLU A 247 -18.94 14.10 -0.72
CA GLU A 247 -20.34 13.91 -1.10
C GLU A 247 -20.70 12.41 -1.19
N VAL A 248 -19.87 11.62 -1.87
CA VAL A 248 -20.09 10.17 -2.00
C VAL A 248 -20.09 9.47 -0.63
N VAL A 249 -19.22 9.93 0.27
CA VAL A 249 -19.12 9.40 1.64
C VAL A 249 -20.31 9.80 2.50
N LEU A 250 -20.77 11.06 2.40
CA LEU A 250 -21.93 11.56 3.17
C LEU A 250 -23.23 10.94 2.69
N ASP A 251 -23.40 10.76 1.38
CA ASP A 251 -24.58 10.16 0.80
C ASP A 251 -24.69 8.66 1.08
N ASN A 252 -23.53 7.99 1.21
CA ASN A 252 -23.46 6.54 1.36
C ASN A 252 -22.45 6.09 2.44
N PRO A 253 -22.64 6.48 3.71
CA PRO A 253 -21.67 6.15 4.78
C PRO A 253 -21.56 4.64 5.02
N LEU A 254 -22.63 3.87 4.75
CA LEU A 254 -22.63 2.41 4.84
C LEU A 254 -21.62 1.79 3.84
N HIS A 255 -21.40 2.40 2.69
CA HIS A 255 -20.53 1.86 1.66
C HIS A 255 -19.07 1.76 2.11
N ILE A 256 -18.61 2.64 3.00
CA ILE A 256 -17.28 2.53 3.62
C ILE A 256 -17.12 1.18 4.33
N ILE A 257 -18.15 0.80 5.12
CA ILE A 257 -18.13 -0.47 5.85
C ILE A 257 -18.21 -1.64 4.87
N LEU A 258 -19.09 -1.56 3.87
CA LEU A 258 -19.24 -2.61 2.86
C LEU A 258 -17.94 -2.84 2.06
N ILE A 259 -17.22 -1.78 1.72
CA ILE A 259 -15.91 -1.87 1.07
C ILE A 259 -14.85 -2.44 2.03
N ALA A 260 -14.87 -2.03 3.29
CA ALA A 260 -13.89 -2.45 4.29
C ALA A 260 -13.92 -3.97 4.54
N VAL A 261 -15.10 -4.60 4.54
CA VAL A 261 -15.26 -6.02 4.88
C VAL A 261 -14.41 -6.94 3.99
N PRO A 262 -14.54 -6.95 2.65
CA PRO A 262 -13.71 -7.81 1.80
C PRO A 262 -12.22 -7.50 1.91
N LEU A 263 -11.83 -6.23 2.08
CA LEU A 263 -10.44 -5.83 2.25
C LEU A 263 -9.83 -6.40 3.54
N ILE A 264 -10.57 -6.33 4.65
CA ILE A 264 -10.14 -6.90 5.93
C ILE A 264 -9.99 -8.42 5.82
N ILE A 265 -10.99 -9.10 5.26
CA ILE A 265 -10.96 -10.56 5.09
C ILE A 265 -9.76 -10.97 4.23
N GLN A 266 -9.53 -10.28 3.13
CA GLN A 266 -8.37 -10.52 2.25
C GLN A 266 -7.05 -10.34 2.98
N THR A 267 -6.89 -9.28 3.77
CA THR A 267 -5.66 -8.99 4.52
C THR A 267 -5.35 -10.13 5.51
N PHE A 268 -6.36 -10.57 6.29
CA PHE A 268 -6.19 -11.72 7.18
C PHE A 268 -5.89 -13.01 6.41
N PHE A 269 -6.62 -13.27 5.34
CA PHE A 269 -6.43 -14.47 4.53
C PHE A 269 -5.00 -14.58 4.01
N ILE A 270 -4.48 -13.53 3.39
CA ILE A 270 -3.12 -13.52 2.83
C ILE A 270 -2.05 -13.62 3.92
N PHE A 271 -2.25 -12.92 5.06
CA PHE A 271 -1.33 -13.07 6.17
C PHE A 271 -1.22 -14.52 6.63
N PHE A 272 -2.33 -15.16 6.94
CA PHE A 272 -2.32 -16.53 7.44
C PHE A 272 -1.83 -17.53 6.39
N LEU A 273 -2.11 -17.29 5.11
CA LEU A 273 -1.59 -18.12 4.02
C LEU A 273 -0.06 -18.04 3.96
N ALA A 274 0.52 -16.86 3.83
CA ALA A 274 1.97 -16.67 3.71
C ALA A 274 2.71 -17.14 4.98
N PHE A 275 2.21 -16.71 6.16
CA PHE A 275 2.77 -17.09 7.45
C PHE A 275 2.66 -18.59 7.70
N GLY A 276 1.52 -19.19 7.37
CA GLY A 276 1.25 -20.63 7.49
C GLY A 276 2.12 -21.48 6.57
N VAL A 277 2.25 -21.08 5.30
CA VAL A 277 3.14 -21.76 4.34
C VAL A 277 4.59 -21.72 4.83
N CYS A 278 5.08 -20.56 5.28
CA CYS A 278 6.43 -20.46 5.86
C CYS A 278 6.63 -21.41 7.04
N ARG A 279 5.60 -21.58 7.89
CA ARG A 279 5.64 -22.53 9.00
C ARG A 279 5.70 -24.00 8.53
N ILE A 280 4.87 -24.35 7.55
CA ILE A 280 4.83 -25.71 6.99
C ILE A 280 6.20 -26.13 6.42
N ILE A 281 6.86 -25.21 5.70
CA ILE A 281 8.20 -25.45 5.13
C ILE A 281 9.34 -25.18 6.13
N ARG A 282 9.01 -25.02 7.41
CA ARG A 282 9.95 -24.85 8.53
C ARG A 282 10.90 -23.67 8.38
N LEU A 283 10.42 -22.53 7.87
CA LEU A 283 11.20 -21.29 7.87
C LEU A 283 11.25 -20.68 9.29
N PRO A 284 12.35 -20.01 9.67
CA PRO A 284 12.43 -19.35 10.95
C PRO A 284 11.41 -18.21 11.05
N TYR A 285 11.01 -17.89 12.29
CA TYR A 285 10.00 -16.88 12.56
C TYR A 285 10.34 -15.51 12.00
N ASP A 286 11.61 -15.10 12.07
CA ASP A 286 12.11 -13.80 11.59
C ASP A 286 12.05 -13.65 10.06
N ILE A 287 11.84 -14.73 9.32
CA ILE A 287 11.52 -14.79 7.89
C ILE A 287 10.00 -14.87 7.68
N ALA A 288 9.33 -15.77 8.44
CA ALA A 288 7.90 -16.03 8.26
C ALA A 288 7.03 -14.81 8.60
N ALA A 289 7.36 -14.08 9.67
CA ALA A 289 6.59 -12.92 10.08
C ALA A 289 6.66 -11.78 9.04
N PRO A 290 7.84 -11.33 8.56
CA PRO A 290 7.90 -10.39 7.44
C PRO A 290 7.19 -10.89 6.18
N ALA A 291 7.31 -12.18 5.82
CA ALA A 291 6.64 -12.75 4.66
C ALA A 291 5.12 -12.58 4.76
N GLY A 292 4.54 -12.89 5.92
CA GLY A 292 3.12 -12.68 6.19
C GLY A 292 2.71 -11.21 6.13
N MET A 293 3.50 -10.31 6.73
CA MET A 293 3.22 -8.86 6.75
C MET A 293 3.34 -8.23 5.37
N ILE A 294 4.36 -8.58 4.58
CA ILE A 294 4.55 -8.11 3.21
C ILE A 294 3.40 -8.58 2.32
N GLY A 295 2.99 -9.85 2.48
CA GLY A 295 1.85 -10.39 1.74
C GLY A 295 0.55 -9.64 2.03
N ALA A 296 0.27 -9.37 3.30
CA ALA A 296 -0.98 -8.77 3.75
C ALA A 296 -1.10 -7.27 3.44
N SER A 297 0.02 -6.53 3.44
CA SER A 297 0.04 -5.08 3.25
C SER A 297 -0.07 -4.70 1.77
N ASN A 298 -0.70 -3.54 1.48
CA ASN A 298 -0.93 -3.05 0.13
C ASN A 298 -0.15 -1.75 -0.14
N PHE A 299 0.22 -1.53 -1.39
CA PHE A 299 0.81 -0.27 -1.83
C PHE A 299 -0.30 0.70 -2.22
N PHE A 300 -0.97 1.23 -1.20
CA PHE A 300 -2.15 2.07 -1.40
C PHE A 300 -1.85 3.36 -2.16
N GLU A 301 -0.66 3.94 -2.01
CA GLU A 301 -0.26 5.16 -2.71
C GLU A 301 -0.32 4.97 -4.23
N LEU A 302 0.20 3.85 -4.72
CA LEU A 302 0.10 3.51 -6.13
C LEU A 302 -1.35 3.21 -6.52
N ALA A 303 -2.07 2.43 -5.71
CA ALA A 303 -3.45 2.07 -6.00
C ALA A 303 -4.35 3.31 -6.12
N VAL A 304 -4.22 4.27 -5.20
CA VAL A 304 -4.94 5.56 -5.25
C VAL A 304 -4.54 6.36 -6.49
N ALA A 305 -3.24 6.50 -6.76
CA ALA A 305 -2.75 7.24 -7.92
C ALA A 305 -3.31 6.68 -9.23
N VAL A 306 -3.31 5.36 -9.38
CA VAL A 306 -3.84 4.67 -10.56
C VAL A 306 -5.36 4.77 -10.63
N ALA A 307 -6.08 4.61 -9.50
CA ALA A 307 -7.53 4.75 -9.45
C ALA A 307 -7.98 6.15 -9.88
N VAL A 308 -7.30 7.19 -9.36
CA VAL A 308 -7.59 8.58 -9.73
C VAL A 308 -7.28 8.84 -11.20
N ALA A 309 -6.16 8.36 -11.72
CA ALA A 309 -5.79 8.54 -13.11
C ALA A 309 -6.71 7.81 -14.11
N LEU A 310 -7.29 6.68 -13.70
CA LEU A 310 -8.18 5.88 -14.55
C LEU A 310 -9.65 6.32 -14.46
N PHE A 311 -10.10 6.65 -13.26
CA PHE A 311 -11.52 6.82 -12.95
C PHE A 311 -11.89 8.22 -12.44
N GLY A 312 -10.88 9.05 -12.14
CA GLY A 312 -11.06 10.39 -11.57
C GLY A 312 -11.04 10.41 -10.04
N THR A 313 -10.82 11.63 -9.48
CA THR A 313 -10.68 11.87 -8.04
C THR A 313 -11.93 11.57 -7.23
N SER A 314 -13.12 11.74 -7.80
CA SER A 314 -14.42 11.54 -7.15
C SER A 314 -15.02 10.14 -7.44
N SER A 315 -14.27 9.23 -8.06
CA SER A 315 -14.79 7.93 -8.44
C SER A 315 -14.97 6.97 -7.26
N PRO A 316 -15.98 6.08 -7.30
CA PRO A 316 -16.13 5.01 -6.33
C PRO A 316 -14.91 4.07 -6.26
N ALA A 317 -14.19 3.88 -7.37
CA ALA A 317 -12.95 3.12 -7.39
C ALA A 317 -11.84 3.79 -6.55
N ALA A 318 -11.69 5.12 -6.64
CA ALA A 318 -10.76 5.87 -5.80
C ALA A 318 -11.19 5.83 -4.31
N LEU A 319 -12.49 5.88 -4.02
CA LEU A 319 -13.01 5.68 -2.66
C LEU A 319 -12.60 4.30 -2.11
N ALA A 320 -12.77 3.24 -2.88
CA ALA A 320 -12.41 1.90 -2.44
C ALA A 320 -10.92 1.76 -2.10
N THR A 321 -10.03 2.39 -2.89
CA THR A 321 -8.60 2.42 -2.58
C THR A 321 -8.30 3.19 -1.29
N THR A 322 -9.03 4.27 -1.03
CA THR A 322 -8.86 5.09 0.17
C THR A 322 -9.36 4.40 1.44
N VAL A 323 -10.48 3.65 1.34
CA VAL A 323 -10.97 2.79 2.44
C VAL A 323 -9.93 1.72 2.80
N GLY A 324 -9.13 1.28 1.83
CA GLY A 324 -7.98 0.40 2.08
C GLY A 324 -7.02 0.98 3.12
N VAL A 325 -6.70 2.26 3.07
CA VAL A 325 -5.84 2.93 4.05
C VAL A 325 -6.45 2.93 5.45
N LEU A 326 -7.77 3.21 5.54
CA LEU A 326 -8.50 3.21 6.82
C LEU A 326 -8.45 1.85 7.51
N THR A 327 -8.57 0.78 6.73
CA THR A 327 -8.66 -0.60 7.24
C THR A 327 -7.27 -1.21 7.50
N GLU A 328 -6.29 -0.88 6.68
CA GLU A 328 -4.97 -1.54 6.72
C GLU A 328 -4.29 -1.40 8.08
N VAL A 329 -4.17 -0.17 8.60
CA VAL A 329 -3.40 0.09 9.82
C VAL A 329 -3.94 -0.67 11.04
N PRO A 330 -5.24 -0.61 11.40
CA PRO A 330 -5.76 -1.35 12.55
C PRO A 330 -5.68 -2.87 12.36
N VAL A 331 -5.88 -3.35 11.14
CA VAL A 331 -5.75 -4.77 10.82
C VAL A 331 -4.31 -5.24 10.95
N MET A 332 -3.36 -4.51 10.36
CA MET A 332 -1.93 -4.85 10.44
C MET A 332 -1.41 -4.83 11.88
N LEU A 333 -1.81 -3.87 12.72
CA LEU A 333 -1.47 -3.87 14.14
C LEU A 333 -2.02 -5.10 14.88
N THR A 334 -3.21 -5.55 14.49
CA THR A 334 -3.80 -6.80 15.02
C THR A 334 -2.99 -8.01 14.58
N LEU A 335 -2.60 -8.06 13.31
CA LEU A 335 -1.75 -9.13 12.76
C LEU A 335 -0.35 -9.16 13.41
N VAL A 336 0.23 -8.00 13.71
CA VAL A 336 1.48 -7.90 14.50
C VAL A 336 1.33 -8.58 15.86
N LYS A 337 0.23 -8.31 16.58
CA LYS A 337 -0.04 -8.96 17.87
C LYS A 337 -0.20 -10.47 17.72
N ILE A 338 -0.91 -10.91 16.69
CA ILE A 338 -1.12 -12.33 16.39
C ILE A 338 0.21 -13.01 16.04
N ALA A 339 1.02 -12.43 15.16
CA ALA A 339 2.33 -12.95 14.78
C ALA A 339 3.22 -13.14 16.00
N ASN A 340 3.34 -12.10 16.84
CA ASN A 340 4.16 -12.16 18.06
C ASN A 340 3.68 -13.23 19.06
N LYS A 341 2.37 -13.47 19.20
CA LYS A 341 1.82 -14.57 20.03
C LYS A 341 2.15 -15.94 19.46
N LEU A 342 2.22 -16.06 18.12
CA LEU A 342 2.50 -17.32 17.46
C LEU A 342 4.00 -17.63 17.32
N LYS A 343 4.88 -16.73 17.75
CA LYS A 343 6.35 -16.86 17.64
C LYS A 343 6.87 -18.18 18.20
N GLU A 344 6.35 -18.61 19.33
CA GLU A 344 6.80 -19.84 19.97
C GLU A 344 6.52 -21.11 19.16
N LYS A 345 5.52 -21.06 18.26
CA LYS A 345 5.19 -22.15 17.36
C LYS A 345 6.19 -22.37 16.22
N PHE A 346 7.22 -21.52 16.12
CA PHE A 346 8.32 -21.61 15.16
C PHE A 346 9.64 -22.10 15.79
N LYS A 347 9.59 -22.59 17.03
CA LYS A 347 10.69 -23.35 17.61
C LYS A 347 10.63 -24.75 16.99
N TYR A 348 11.52 -25.02 16.05
CA TYR A 348 11.72 -26.35 15.48
C TYR A 348 12.83 -27.02 16.30
N GLU A 349 12.52 -28.15 16.91
CA GLU A 349 13.49 -29.03 17.55
C GLU A 349 14.45 -29.66 16.54
#